data_8ffa18356063a81d10cf9b71644f4571
#
_entry.id   8ffa18356063a81d10cf9b71644f4571
#
_cell.length_a   1.000
_cell.length_b   1.000
_cell.length_c   1.000
_cell.angle_alpha   90.00
_cell.angle_beta   90.00
_cell.angle_gamma   90.00
#
_symmetry.space_group_name_H-M   'P 1'
#
loop_
_entity.id
_entity.type
_entity.pdbx_description
1 polymer ?
#
loop_
_entity_poly.entity_id
_entity_poly.type
_entity_poly.pdbx_seq_one_letter_code
_entity_poly.pdbx_strand_id
1 'polypeptide(L)'
;MASAKPETGLSKRASGPLSKKERTLSVGALEVALFRAFPKEDVEDWDRAGLTVGDPSRQVTRVAVALDPTVAAIHEAASRGANVLVTHHPAFLDPPSEFKPGASAAVSPGAVVWAAIESGVAVMSFHTGLDASPLAARMLPNMLSLDWSGRVLVPCPSGPDRGYGQLCSVRKGDAPMTLEKLAARCTSVFAQVPRVWGDFDREIKSVATYTGSCGSIVAACLREHVDCLICGEVKYHAALDASAAGLAIIDMGHDTTELPFTGVLADAVAAAGVSVDCIEVIDQSGNWSHPESTRL
;
A
#
# COMPACT_ATOMS: atom_id res chain seq x y z
N MET A 1 74.13 40.32 -32.56
CA MET A 1 73.08 40.99 -31.72
C MET A 1 71.73 40.37 -32.07
N ALA A 2 71.28 39.46 -31.29
CA ALA A 2 70.08 38.75 -31.51
C ALA A 2 69.06 39.12 -30.38
N SER A 3 67.91 39.64 -30.78
CA SER A 3 66.81 40.07 -29.90
C SER A 3 65.88 38.88 -29.64
N ALA A 4 65.76 38.50 -28.41
CA ALA A 4 64.78 37.46 -27.96
C ALA A 4 63.41 38.10 -27.71
N LYS A 5 62.35 37.47 -28.26
CA LYS A 5 60.92 37.74 -27.93
C LYS A 5 60.50 36.89 -26.76
N PRO A 6 59.64 37.37 -25.82
CA PRO A 6 59.07 36.54 -24.78
C PRO A 6 57.83 35.83 -25.28
N GLU A 7 57.78 34.53 -25.06
CA GLU A 7 56.59 33.71 -25.25
C GLU A 7 55.61 33.87 -24.06
N THR A 8 54.35 34.26 -24.36
CA THR A 8 53.23 34.28 -23.39
C THR A 8 52.52 32.96 -23.41
N GLY A 9 52.85 32.12 -22.42
CA GLY A 9 52.14 30.87 -22.17
C GLY A 9 50.80 31.11 -21.45
N LEU A 10 49.68 31.11 -22.16
CA LEU A 10 48.34 31.01 -21.57
C LEU A 10 48.02 29.55 -21.27
N SER A 11 48.11 29.20 -19.99
CA SER A 11 47.63 27.93 -19.47
C SER A 11 46.09 27.87 -19.57
N LYS A 12 45.57 27.03 -20.47
CA LYS A 12 44.16 26.62 -20.51
C LYS A 12 43.88 25.72 -19.29
N ARG A 13 43.26 26.30 -18.26
CA ARG A 13 42.60 25.46 -17.22
C ARG A 13 41.47 24.70 -17.87
N ALA A 14 41.60 23.39 -17.97
CA ALA A 14 40.52 22.48 -18.31
C ALA A 14 39.49 22.48 -17.18
N SER A 15 38.31 23.01 -17.46
CA SER A 15 37.14 22.84 -16.63
C SER A 15 36.67 21.39 -16.79
N GLY A 16 37.06 20.52 -15.85
CA GLY A 16 36.49 19.19 -15.73
C GLY A 16 34.98 19.26 -15.42
N PRO A 17 34.18 18.29 -15.85
CA PRO A 17 32.75 18.29 -15.56
C PRO A 17 32.56 18.27 -14.06
N LEU A 18 31.69 19.16 -13.55
CA LEU A 18 31.25 19.20 -12.17
C LEU A 18 30.64 17.82 -11.86
N SER A 19 31.22 17.07 -10.92
CA SER A 19 30.69 15.84 -10.43
C SER A 19 29.25 16.09 -9.94
N LYS A 20 28.27 15.33 -10.47
CA LYS A 20 26.94 15.25 -9.87
C LYS A 20 27.15 14.79 -8.42
N LYS A 21 27.06 15.73 -7.48
CA LYS A 21 26.94 15.42 -6.07
C LYS A 21 25.70 14.54 -5.96
N GLU A 22 25.85 13.25 -5.69
CA GLU A 22 24.72 12.37 -5.38
C GLU A 22 23.96 13.05 -4.24
N ARG A 23 22.73 13.47 -4.54
CA ARG A 23 21.84 14.04 -3.52
C ARG A 23 21.42 12.88 -2.64
N THR A 24 22.09 12.71 -1.52
CA THR A 24 21.69 11.74 -0.50
C THR A 24 20.33 12.14 0.04
N LEU A 25 19.37 11.22 -0.05
CA LEU A 25 17.99 11.40 0.40
C LEU A 25 17.91 11.22 1.91
N SER A 26 17.37 12.19 2.65
CA SER A 26 17.10 12.00 4.08
C SER A 26 15.75 11.33 4.31
N VAL A 27 15.54 10.74 5.50
CA VAL A 27 14.26 10.12 5.91
C VAL A 27 13.10 11.11 5.78
N GLY A 28 13.27 12.35 6.24
CA GLY A 28 12.24 13.38 6.09
C GLY A 28 12.02 13.82 4.63
N ALA A 29 13.06 13.80 3.79
CA ALA A 29 12.89 14.08 2.37
C ALA A 29 12.15 12.95 1.65
N LEU A 30 12.37 11.70 2.03
CA LEU A 30 11.60 10.55 1.56
C LEU A 30 10.12 10.68 1.97
N GLU A 31 9.85 10.98 3.25
CA GLU A 31 8.48 11.23 3.74
C GLU A 31 7.76 12.31 2.91
N VAL A 32 8.40 13.46 2.69
CA VAL A 32 7.83 14.54 1.87
C VAL A 32 7.56 14.08 0.44
N ALA A 33 8.43 13.25 -0.14
CA ALA A 33 8.24 12.73 -1.49
C ALA A 33 7.06 11.74 -1.55
N LEU A 34 6.89 10.88 -0.54
CA LEU A 34 5.77 9.94 -0.46
C LEU A 34 4.44 10.65 -0.21
N PHE A 35 4.40 11.75 0.55
CA PHE A 35 3.21 12.59 0.68
C PHE A 35 2.79 13.31 -0.62
N ARG A 36 3.63 13.37 -1.63
CA ARG A 36 3.21 13.82 -2.98
C ARG A 36 2.43 12.75 -3.73
N ALA A 37 2.72 11.47 -3.48
CA ALA A 37 1.97 10.35 -4.04
C ALA A 37 0.68 10.10 -3.25
N PHE A 38 0.74 10.24 -1.93
CA PHE A 38 -0.33 9.99 -0.96
C PHE A 38 -0.58 11.24 -0.11
N PRO A 39 -1.30 12.25 -0.63
CA PRO A 39 -1.43 13.56 0.00
C PRO A 39 -2.07 13.50 1.39
N LYS A 40 -1.63 14.39 2.28
CA LYS A 40 -2.17 14.49 3.64
C LYS A 40 -3.66 14.86 3.68
N GLU A 41 -4.13 15.54 2.64
CA GLU A 41 -5.53 15.96 2.47
C GLU A 41 -6.48 14.76 2.26
N ASP A 42 -5.94 13.61 1.84
CA ASP A 42 -6.69 12.37 1.63
C ASP A 42 -6.59 11.41 2.83
N VAL A 43 -5.82 11.77 3.85
CA VAL A 43 -5.67 10.97 5.07
C VAL A 43 -6.85 11.23 6.01
N GLU A 44 -7.46 10.16 6.51
CA GLU A 44 -8.54 10.25 7.50
C GLU A 44 -8.06 10.86 8.82
N ASP A 45 -8.89 11.65 9.48
CA ASP A 45 -8.56 12.39 10.71
C ASP A 45 -8.05 11.50 11.87
N TRP A 46 -8.49 10.24 11.90
CA TRP A 46 -8.10 9.26 12.92
C TRP A 46 -6.81 8.53 12.61
N ASP A 47 -6.30 8.64 11.38
CA ASP A 47 -5.12 7.91 10.89
C ASP A 47 -3.80 8.56 11.33
N ARG A 48 -2.70 7.79 11.23
CA ARG A 48 -1.33 8.19 11.60
C ARG A 48 -0.37 7.98 10.43
N ALA A 49 -0.56 8.76 9.38
CA ALA A 49 0.31 8.70 8.20
C ALA A 49 1.63 9.47 8.41
N GLY A 50 2.68 9.01 7.72
CA GLY A 50 4.02 9.61 7.72
C GLY A 50 4.95 8.97 8.74
N LEU A 51 6.05 9.67 9.06
CA LEU A 51 7.11 9.22 9.96
C LEU A 51 6.61 9.21 11.40
N THR A 52 6.48 8.01 11.98
CA THR A 52 6.05 7.83 13.38
C THR A 52 7.21 7.52 14.33
N VAL A 53 8.29 6.91 13.84
CA VAL A 53 9.50 6.59 14.62
C VAL A 53 10.74 6.88 13.78
N GLY A 54 11.71 7.60 14.33
CA GLY A 54 13.01 7.82 13.70
C GLY A 54 13.41 9.29 13.58
N ASP A 55 14.65 9.51 13.13
CA ASP A 55 15.24 10.83 12.92
C ASP A 55 15.07 11.25 11.44
N PRO A 56 14.28 12.31 11.14
CA PRO A 56 14.06 12.78 9.77
C PRO A 56 15.34 13.32 9.08
N SER A 57 16.37 13.68 9.85
CA SER A 57 17.64 14.16 9.31
C SER A 57 18.58 13.04 8.83
N ARG A 58 18.34 11.79 9.27
CA ARG A 58 19.17 10.64 8.94
C ARG A 58 19.10 10.33 7.44
N GLN A 59 20.25 9.95 6.86
CA GLN A 59 20.33 9.57 5.45
C GLN A 59 19.68 8.19 5.23
N VAL A 60 18.88 8.06 4.17
CA VAL A 60 18.34 6.78 3.71
C VAL A 60 19.47 5.98 3.07
N THR A 61 19.70 4.77 3.54
CA THR A 61 20.67 3.82 2.97
C THR A 61 19.99 2.70 2.20
N ARG A 62 18.98 2.08 2.80
CA ARG A 62 18.15 1.03 2.23
C ARG A 62 16.75 1.12 2.85
N VAL A 63 15.73 0.84 2.06
CA VAL A 63 14.33 0.86 2.49
C VAL A 63 13.75 -0.55 2.44
N ALA A 64 13.13 -0.98 3.51
CA ALA A 64 12.24 -2.13 3.51
C ALA A 64 10.79 -1.65 3.37
N VAL A 65 9.97 -2.43 2.68
CA VAL A 65 8.54 -2.19 2.50
C VAL A 65 7.78 -3.40 3.01
N ALA A 66 6.72 -3.18 3.79
CA ALA A 66 5.86 -4.24 4.34
C ALA A 66 4.40 -3.79 4.40
N LEU A 67 3.48 -4.71 4.64
CA LEU A 67 2.09 -4.39 4.95
C LEU A 67 2.01 -3.86 6.39
N ASP A 68 2.52 -4.65 7.34
CA ASP A 68 2.43 -4.41 8.78
C ASP A 68 3.79 -4.08 9.41
N PRO A 69 3.87 -3.07 10.29
CA PRO A 69 5.09 -2.73 11.02
C PRO A 69 5.28 -3.61 12.26
N THR A 70 5.25 -4.93 12.08
CA THR A 70 5.46 -5.85 13.20
C THR A 70 6.90 -5.80 13.73
N VAL A 71 7.12 -6.24 14.97
CA VAL A 71 8.47 -6.39 15.55
C VAL A 71 9.34 -7.29 14.65
N ALA A 72 8.75 -8.36 14.10
CA ALA A 72 9.43 -9.25 13.17
C ALA A 72 9.85 -8.53 11.87
N ALA A 73 8.95 -7.72 11.28
CA ALA A 73 9.25 -6.95 10.07
C ALA A 73 10.37 -5.91 10.32
N ILE A 74 10.40 -5.27 11.50
CA ILE A 74 11.46 -4.33 11.86
C ILE A 74 12.80 -5.03 11.98
N HIS A 75 12.86 -6.19 12.66
CA HIS A 75 14.09 -6.97 12.79
C HIS A 75 14.56 -7.50 11.45
N GLU A 76 13.64 -7.94 10.60
CA GLU A 76 13.97 -8.38 9.24
C GLU A 76 14.50 -7.22 8.39
N ALA A 77 13.87 -6.04 8.43
CA ALA A 77 14.37 -4.83 7.78
C ALA A 77 15.82 -4.52 8.21
N ALA A 78 16.07 -4.52 9.53
CA ALA A 78 17.39 -4.27 10.07
C ALA A 78 18.41 -5.33 9.62
N SER A 79 18.04 -6.62 9.62
CA SER A 79 18.91 -7.73 9.20
C SER A 79 19.33 -7.64 7.73
N ARG A 80 18.48 -7.06 6.88
CA ARG A 80 18.73 -6.78 5.47
C ARG A 80 19.46 -5.45 5.24
N GLY A 81 19.85 -4.74 6.32
CA GLY A 81 20.57 -3.46 6.28
C GLY A 81 19.70 -2.26 5.95
N ALA A 82 18.38 -2.40 5.99
CA ALA A 82 17.47 -1.27 5.85
C ALA A 82 17.44 -0.41 7.11
N ASN A 83 17.49 0.90 6.92
CA ASN A 83 17.36 1.87 8.00
C ASN A 83 16.04 2.66 7.96
N VAL A 84 15.16 2.30 7.01
CA VAL A 84 13.79 2.78 6.90
C VAL A 84 12.87 1.60 6.60
N LEU A 85 11.74 1.53 7.30
CA LEU A 85 10.62 0.65 7.01
C LEU A 85 9.43 1.52 6.60
N VAL A 86 8.92 1.30 5.40
CA VAL A 86 7.71 1.94 4.88
C VAL A 86 6.59 0.90 4.88
N THR A 87 5.48 1.19 5.54
CA THR A 87 4.36 0.25 5.67
C THR A 87 3.05 0.86 5.19
N HIS A 88 2.08 0.00 4.88
CA HIS A 88 0.70 0.41 4.72
C HIS A 88 0.10 0.75 6.07
N HIS A 89 0.02 -0.22 6.99
CA HIS A 89 -0.52 0.01 8.32
C HIS A 89 0.42 0.84 9.20
N PRO A 90 -0.14 1.73 10.06
CA PRO A 90 0.65 2.52 11.00
C PRO A 90 1.15 1.67 12.17
N ALA A 91 2.27 2.08 12.77
CA ALA A 91 2.82 1.43 13.96
C ALA A 91 1.85 1.49 15.15
N PHE A 92 0.97 2.47 15.17
CA PHE A 92 -0.11 2.64 16.14
C PHE A 92 -1.13 3.66 15.63
N LEU A 93 -2.38 3.50 15.99
CA LEU A 93 -3.42 4.53 15.83
C LEU A 93 -3.49 5.39 17.09
N ASP A 94 -3.54 4.75 18.25
CA ASP A 94 -3.47 5.42 19.55
C ASP A 94 -2.04 5.36 20.09
N PRO A 95 -1.49 6.49 20.59
CA PRO A 95 -0.14 6.51 21.17
C PRO A 95 0.00 5.49 22.30
N PRO A 96 1.06 4.66 22.28
CA PRO A 96 1.29 3.68 23.33
C PRO A 96 1.63 4.35 24.66
N SER A 97 1.14 3.79 25.78
CA SER A 97 1.39 4.28 27.13
C SER A 97 2.72 3.78 27.74
N GLU A 98 3.31 2.73 27.17
CA GLU A 98 4.57 2.15 27.63
C GLU A 98 5.39 1.63 26.45
N PHE A 99 6.73 1.69 26.61
CA PHE A 99 7.71 1.33 25.58
C PHE A 99 8.69 0.33 26.19
N LYS A 100 8.50 -0.96 25.92
CA LYS A 100 9.38 -2.01 26.43
C LYS A 100 9.40 -3.22 25.52
N PRO A 101 10.51 -3.97 25.44
CA PRO A 101 10.53 -5.26 24.77
C PRO A 101 9.71 -6.28 25.57
N GLY A 102 9.18 -7.29 24.93
CA GLY A 102 8.50 -8.38 25.63
C GLY A 102 8.05 -9.48 24.70
N ALA A 103 7.91 -10.69 25.23
CA ALA A 103 7.44 -11.86 24.47
C ALA A 103 5.98 -11.69 23.96
N SER A 104 5.18 -10.92 24.69
CA SER A 104 3.83 -10.49 24.27
C SER A 104 3.84 -9.20 23.42
N ALA A 105 5.00 -8.70 23.14
CA ALA A 105 5.26 -7.43 22.47
C ALA A 105 4.82 -7.43 21.00
N ALA A 106 4.62 -8.58 20.40
CA ALA A 106 4.12 -8.70 19.03
C ALA A 106 2.76 -8.00 18.80
N VAL A 107 2.01 -7.76 19.87
CA VAL A 107 0.71 -7.07 19.85
C VAL A 107 0.71 -5.72 20.56
N SER A 108 1.88 -5.27 21.07
CA SER A 108 1.99 -3.99 21.76
C SER A 108 2.60 -2.93 20.84
N PRO A 109 1.88 -1.84 20.52
CA PRO A 109 2.43 -0.73 19.74
C PRO A 109 3.72 -0.15 20.33
N GLY A 110 3.85 -0.13 21.66
CA GLY A 110 5.07 0.33 22.34
C GLY A 110 6.28 -0.58 22.12
N ALA A 111 6.07 -1.87 21.90
CA ALA A 111 7.14 -2.80 21.54
C ALA A 111 7.61 -2.62 20.09
N VAL A 112 6.69 -2.28 19.18
CA VAL A 112 7.02 -1.90 17.80
C VAL A 112 7.94 -0.67 17.80
N VAL A 113 7.57 0.37 18.56
CA VAL A 113 8.39 1.58 18.71
C VAL A 113 9.75 1.24 19.34
N TRP A 114 9.77 0.41 20.38
CA TRP A 114 11.02 -0.03 21.01
C TRP A 114 11.94 -0.74 20.01
N ALA A 115 11.44 -1.74 19.30
CA ALA A 115 12.20 -2.49 18.31
C ALA A 115 12.76 -1.58 17.20
N ALA A 116 11.98 -0.61 16.73
CA ALA A 116 12.40 0.34 15.72
C ALA A 116 13.57 1.22 16.20
N ILE A 117 13.48 1.76 17.43
CA ILE A 117 14.54 2.59 18.02
C ILE A 117 15.79 1.75 18.27
N GLU A 118 15.67 0.56 18.88
CA GLU A 118 16.78 -0.34 19.20
C GLU A 118 17.51 -0.80 17.94
N SER A 119 16.77 -1.13 16.88
CA SER A 119 17.32 -1.55 15.58
C SER A 119 17.82 -0.38 14.73
N GLY A 120 17.54 0.87 15.11
CA GLY A 120 17.88 2.05 14.34
C GLY A 120 17.13 2.14 12.99
N VAL A 121 15.91 1.61 12.92
CA VAL A 121 15.03 1.63 11.74
C VAL A 121 13.99 2.73 11.93
N ALA A 122 13.93 3.68 11.01
CA ALA A 122 12.84 4.66 10.96
C ALA A 122 11.58 3.98 10.40
N VAL A 123 10.40 4.24 10.99
CA VAL A 123 9.12 3.66 10.56
C VAL A 123 8.19 4.77 10.09
N MET A 124 7.68 4.64 8.89
CA MET A 124 6.65 5.51 8.31
C MET A 124 5.57 4.71 7.61
N SER A 125 4.35 5.19 7.65
CA SER A 125 3.19 4.52 7.07
C SER A 125 2.38 5.45 6.17
N PHE A 126 1.74 4.85 5.14
CA PHE A 126 0.85 5.55 4.23
C PHE A 126 -0.42 4.70 4.07
N HIS A 127 -1.30 4.76 5.06
CA HIS A 127 -2.51 3.96 5.22
C HIS A 127 -3.65 4.52 4.36
N THR A 128 -4.59 5.24 4.97
CA THR A 128 -5.79 5.75 4.26
C THR A 128 -5.49 6.67 3.09
N GLY A 129 -4.39 7.43 3.13
CA GLY A 129 -3.95 8.24 2.00
C GLY A 129 -3.49 7.42 0.78
N LEU A 130 -2.95 6.21 1.01
CA LEU A 130 -2.64 5.26 -0.05
C LEU A 130 -3.92 4.62 -0.58
N ASP A 131 -4.83 4.14 0.31
CA ASP A 131 -6.13 3.56 -0.08
C ASP A 131 -6.91 4.49 -1.00
N ALA A 132 -6.91 5.78 -0.67
CA ALA A 132 -7.62 6.80 -1.44
C ALA A 132 -6.92 7.21 -2.74
N SER A 133 -5.69 6.74 -2.99
CA SER A 133 -4.87 7.20 -4.13
C SER A 133 -5.33 6.60 -5.46
N PRO A 134 -5.12 7.30 -6.60
CA PRO A 134 -5.38 6.75 -7.93
C PRO A 134 -4.49 5.54 -8.26
N LEU A 135 -3.36 5.36 -7.57
CA LEU A 135 -2.51 4.18 -7.72
C LEU A 135 -3.21 2.94 -7.14
N ALA A 136 -3.71 3.05 -5.90
CA ALA A 136 -4.50 2.01 -5.25
C ALA A 136 -5.79 1.70 -6.02
N ALA A 137 -6.49 2.74 -6.49
CA ALA A 137 -7.75 2.60 -7.22
C ALA A 137 -7.65 1.73 -8.48
N ARG A 138 -6.48 1.64 -9.10
CA ARG A 138 -6.24 0.81 -10.30
C ARG A 138 -5.83 -0.62 -9.98
N MET A 139 -5.38 -0.90 -8.77
CA MET A 139 -4.73 -2.16 -8.41
C MET A 139 -5.68 -3.35 -8.52
N LEU A 140 -6.73 -3.41 -7.69
CA LEU A 140 -7.68 -4.53 -7.73
C LEU A 140 -8.42 -4.66 -9.08
N PRO A 141 -8.93 -3.57 -9.70
CA PRO A 141 -9.52 -3.66 -11.03
C PRO A 141 -8.60 -4.27 -12.08
N ASN A 142 -7.32 -3.87 -12.10
CA ASN A 142 -6.35 -4.41 -13.06
C ASN A 142 -6.06 -5.90 -12.80
N MET A 143 -5.82 -6.28 -11.54
CA MET A 143 -5.55 -7.67 -11.16
C MET A 143 -6.72 -8.59 -11.53
N LEU A 144 -7.95 -8.12 -11.32
CA LEU A 144 -9.18 -8.86 -11.59
C LEU A 144 -9.69 -8.71 -13.03
N SER A 145 -8.97 -8.01 -13.91
CA SER A 145 -9.37 -7.76 -15.30
C SER A 145 -10.76 -7.11 -15.42
N LEU A 146 -11.03 -6.14 -14.54
CA LEU A 146 -12.24 -5.32 -14.58
C LEU A 146 -11.96 -3.98 -15.29
N ASP A 147 -13.00 -3.38 -15.89
CA ASP A 147 -12.94 -2.05 -16.48
C ASP A 147 -13.33 -1.01 -15.43
N TRP A 148 -12.33 -0.30 -14.87
CA TRP A 148 -12.58 0.80 -13.93
C TRP A 148 -13.12 2.03 -14.64
N SER A 149 -14.23 2.57 -14.14
CA SER A 149 -14.92 3.72 -14.74
C SER A 149 -14.21 5.08 -14.52
N GLY A 150 -13.15 5.12 -13.71
CA GLY A 150 -12.54 6.36 -13.23
C GLY A 150 -13.29 7.02 -12.06
N ARG A 151 -14.34 6.37 -11.54
CA ARG A 151 -15.14 6.86 -10.40
C ARG A 151 -14.90 6.01 -9.17
N VAL A 152 -14.95 6.65 -8.01
CA VAL A 152 -15.02 6.01 -6.70
C VAL A 152 -16.39 6.25 -6.08
N LEU A 153 -16.82 5.37 -5.18
CA LEU A 153 -18.12 5.46 -4.52
C LEU A 153 -18.16 6.50 -3.41
N VAL A 154 -17.03 6.70 -2.73
CA VAL A 154 -16.86 7.70 -1.66
C VAL A 154 -15.63 8.53 -2.00
N PRO A 155 -15.81 9.68 -2.69
CA PRO A 155 -14.69 10.52 -3.10
C PRO A 155 -14.10 11.30 -1.93
N CYS A 156 -12.77 11.50 -1.95
CA CYS A 156 -12.06 12.43 -1.09
C CYS A 156 -12.21 13.88 -1.59
N PRO A 157 -11.98 14.88 -0.73
CA PRO A 157 -12.05 16.30 -1.11
C PRO A 157 -11.09 16.70 -2.23
N SER A 158 -9.97 16.00 -2.40
CA SER A 158 -8.91 16.30 -3.36
C SER A 158 -9.24 15.96 -4.82
N GLY A 159 -10.26 15.12 -5.08
CA GLY A 159 -10.68 14.82 -6.45
C GLY A 159 -11.65 13.64 -6.58
N PRO A 160 -12.37 13.55 -7.71
CA PRO A 160 -13.39 12.52 -7.94
C PRO A 160 -12.81 11.13 -8.25
N ASP A 161 -11.54 11.03 -8.59
CA ASP A 161 -10.78 9.80 -8.84
C ASP A 161 -9.97 9.34 -7.63
N ARG A 162 -10.10 10.07 -6.51
CA ARG A 162 -9.49 9.79 -5.20
C ARG A 162 -10.56 9.43 -4.19
N GLY A 163 -10.35 8.37 -3.44
CA GLY A 163 -11.30 7.91 -2.43
C GLY A 163 -11.51 6.41 -2.48
N TYR A 164 -12.63 5.97 -1.97
CA TYR A 164 -12.88 4.58 -1.64
C TYR A 164 -13.96 3.94 -2.52
N GLY A 165 -13.79 2.64 -2.79
CA GLY A 165 -14.74 1.85 -3.55
C GLY A 165 -14.69 2.17 -5.04
N GLN A 166 -13.86 1.45 -5.80
CA GLN A 166 -13.70 1.66 -7.23
C GLN A 166 -14.89 1.06 -7.98
N LEU A 167 -15.62 1.89 -8.74
CA LEU A 167 -16.74 1.44 -9.53
C LEU A 167 -16.25 0.90 -10.89
N CYS A 168 -16.48 -0.39 -11.10
CA CYS A 168 -16.01 -1.14 -12.27
C CYS A 168 -17.16 -1.80 -13.02
N SER A 169 -16.89 -2.22 -14.24
CA SER A 169 -17.74 -3.12 -15.00
C SER A 169 -16.98 -4.39 -15.42
N VAL A 170 -17.72 -5.46 -15.65
CA VAL A 170 -17.21 -6.66 -16.29
C VAL A 170 -16.85 -6.33 -17.74
N ARG A 171 -15.68 -6.77 -18.21
CA ARG A 171 -15.26 -6.57 -19.61
C ARG A 171 -16.22 -7.26 -20.57
N LYS A 172 -16.50 -6.62 -21.71
CA LYS A 172 -17.41 -7.17 -22.73
C LYS A 172 -17.02 -8.57 -23.21
N GLY A 173 -15.72 -8.88 -23.28
CA GLY A 173 -15.21 -10.19 -23.68
C GLY A 173 -15.44 -11.30 -22.65
N ASP A 174 -15.73 -10.94 -21.40
CA ASP A 174 -15.94 -11.87 -20.28
C ASP A 174 -17.43 -12.15 -19.99
N ALA A 175 -18.33 -11.42 -20.67
CA ALA A 175 -19.77 -11.58 -20.46
C ALA A 175 -20.31 -12.87 -21.14
N PRO A 176 -21.31 -13.58 -20.56
CA PRO A 176 -21.90 -13.32 -19.25
C PRO A 176 -21.03 -13.80 -18.10
N MET A 177 -20.80 -12.90 -17.12
CA MET A 177 -20.08 -13.19 -15.88
C MET A 177 -21.07 -13.54 -14.77
N THR A 178 -20.99 -14.73 -14.21
CA THR A 178 -21.78 -15.08 -13.02
C THR A 178 -20.97 -14.80 -11.74
N LEU A 179 -21.64 -14.74 -10.59
CA LEU A 179 -21.00 -14.60 -9.29
C LEU A 179 -20.00 -15.73 -9.04
N GLU A 180 -20.33 -16.97 -9.43
CA GLU A 180 -19.43 -18.12 -9.33
C GLU A 180 -18.14 -17.89 -10.13
N LYS A 181 -18.25 -17.49 -11.41
CA LYS A 181 -17.09 -17.21 -12.26
C LYS A 181 -16.22 -16.08 -11.72
N LEU A 182 -16.85 -15.03 -11.17
CA LEU A 182 -16.13 -13.90 -10.60
C LEU A 182 -15.38 -14.30 -9.31
N ALA A 183 -16.03 -15.10 -8.44
CA ALA A 183 -15.39 -15.65 -7.24
C ALA A 183 -14.24 -16.61 -7.60
N ALA A 184 -14.40 -17.46 -8.60
CA ALA A 184 -13.33 -18.33 -9.10
C ALA A 184 -12.16 -17.53 -9.67
N ARG A 185 -12.42 -16.40 -10.36
CA ARG A 185 -11.37 -15.47 -10.83
C ARG A 185 -10.62 -14.87 -9.64
N CYS A 186 -11.31 -14.42 -8.60
CA CYS A 186 -10.70 -13.93 -7.37
C CYS A 186 -9.80 -15.01 -6.74
N THR A 187 -10.31 -16.24 -6.58
CA THR A 187 -9.51 -17.38 -6.09
C THR A 187 -8.25 -17.59 -6.92
N SER A 188 -8.35 -17.54 -8.25
CA SER A 188 -7.22 -17.75 -9.16
C SER A 188 -6.15 -16.66 -9.05
N VAL A 189 -6.58 -15.41 -8.87
CA VAL A 189 -5.67 -14.24 -8.81
C VAL A 189 -4.94 -14.17 -7.49
N PHE A 190 -5.64 -14.45 -6.38
CA PHE A 190 -5.09 -14.27 -5.04
C PHE A 190 -4.62 -15.58 -4.39
N ALA A 191 -4.86 -16.73 -5.02
CA ALA A 191 -4.60 -18.07 -4.45
C ALA A 191 -5.26 -18.28 -3.08
N GLN A 192 -6.41 -17.60 -2.84
CA GLN A 192 -7.20 -17.65 -1.60
C GLN A 192 -8.67 -17.93 -1.91
N VAL A 193 -9.32 -18.74 -1.10
CA VAL A 193 -10.74 -19.06 -1.25
C VAL A 193 -11.57 -18.00 -0.52
N PRO A 194 -12.41 -17.22 -1.23
CA PRO A 194 -13.23 -16.17 -0.62
C PRO A 194 -14.43 -16.72 0.13
N ARG A 195 -14.97 -15.92 1.06
CA ARG A 195 -16.36 -16.07 1.51
C ARG A 195 -17.27 -15.34 0.52
N VAL A 196 -18.37 -15.99 0.11
CA VAL A 196 -19.26 -15.42 -0.90
C VAL A 196 -20.69 -15.38 -0.36
N TRP A 197 -21.36 -14.23 -0.54
CA TRP A 197 -22.79 -14.04 -0.26
C TRP A 197 -23.50 -13.66 -1.55
N GLY A 198 -24.57 -14.36 -1.86
CA GLY A 198 -25.39 -14.15 -3.04
C GLY A 198 -25.63 -15.45 -3.82
N ASP A 199 -26.46 -15.36 -4.86
CA ASP A 199 -26.76 -16.47 -5.76
C ASP A 199 -25.62 -16.63 -6.77
N PHE A 200 -25.01 -17.80 -6.84
CA PHE A 200 -23.86 -18.09 -7.72
C PHE A 200 -24.22 -17.99 -9.22
N ASP A 201 -25.46 -18.25 -9.60
CA ASP A 201 -25.91 -18.18 -10.99
C ASP A 201 -26.26 -16.76 -11.42
N ARG A 202 -26.32 -15.80 -10.48
CA ARG A 202 -26.64 -14.41 -10.77
C ARG A 202 -25.62 -13.80 -11.72
N GLU A 203 -26.09 -13.16 -12.78
CA GLU A 203 -25.26 -12.36 -13.69
C GLU A 203 -24.76 -11.09 -12.99
N ILE A 204 -23.45 -10.82 -13.08
CA ILE A 204 -22.77 -9.65 -12.53
C ILE A 204 -22.31 -8.76 -13.70
N LYS A 205 -22.70 -7.49 -13.68
CA LYS A 205 -22.33 -6.46 -14.70
C LYS A 205 -21.52 -5.35 -14.08
N SER A 206 -21.93 -4.90 -12.88
CA SER A 206 -21.27 -3.83 -12.11
C SER A 206 -20.59 -4.41 -10.86
N VAL A 207 -19.37 -3.97 -10.64
CA VAL A 207 -18.53 -4.44 -9.51
C VAL A 207 -17.94 -3.24 -8.79
N ALA A 208 -18.01 -3.23 -7.47
CA ALA A 208 -17.18 -2.37 -6.65
C ALA A 208 -16.00 -3.16 -6.11
N THR A 209 -14.80 -2.58 -6.11
CA THR A 209 -13.63 -3.14 -5.43
C THR A 209 -13.23 -2.28 -4.26
N TYR A 210 -12.83 -2.89 -3.16
CA TYR A 210 -12.40 -2.22 -1.93
C TYR A 210 -11.36 -3.07 -1.19
N THR A 211 -10.31 -2.46 -0.68
CA THR A 211 -9.27 -3.12 0.10
C THR A 211 -9.57 -3.06 1.59
N GLY A 212 -9.09 -4.02 2.38
CA GLY A 212 -9.26 -4.02 3.82
C GLY A 212 -10.72 -4.12 4.30
N SER A 213 -11.04 -3.45 5.40
CA SER A 213 -12.35 -3.54 6.07
C SER A 213 -13.40 -2.61 5.44
N CYS A 214 -14.40 -3.19 4.80
CA CYS A 214 -15.34 -2.49 3.92
C CYS A 214 -16.52 -1.76 4.60
N GLY A 215 -16.50 -1.53 5.90
CA GLY A 215 -17.62 -1.04 6.73
C GLY A 215 -18.63 -0.08 6.08
N SER A 216 -18.21 1.11 5.70
CA SER A 216 -19.09 2.16 5.16
C SER A 216 -19.44 2.00 3.67
N ILE A 217 -18.61 1.26 2.90
CA ILE A 217 -18.77 1.16 1.44
C ILE A 217 -20.00 0.36 1.02
N VAL A 218 -20.45 -0.58 1.85
CA VAL A 218 -21.66 -1.40 1.59
C VAL A 218 -22.88 -0.53 1.30
N ALA A 219 -23.09 0.52 2.12
CA ALA A 219 -24.22 1.42 1.91
C ALA A 219 -24.10 2.23 0.61
N ALA A 220 -22.86 2.58 0.19
CA ALA A 220 -22.62 3.26 -1.06
C ALA A 220 -22.89 2.33 -2.26
N CYS A 221 -22.46 1.06 -2.20
CA CYS A 221 -22.78 0.05 -3.21
C CYS A 221 -24.30 -0.13 -3.41
N LEU A 222 -25.05 -0.20 -2.32
CA LEU A 222 -26.51 -0.33 -2.39
C LEU A 222 -27.17 0.89 -3.03
N ARG A 223 -26.73 2.11 -2.70
CA ARG A 223 -27.25 3.35 -3.33
C ARG A 223 -26.97 3.44 -4.82
N GLU A 224 -25.80 2.99 -5.25
CA GLU A 224 -25.38 3.00 -6.66
C GLU A 224 -25.84 1.72 -7.41
N HIS A 225 -26.64 0.85 -6.77
CA HIS A 225 -27.13 -0.40 -7.37
C HIS A 225 -26.03 -1.28 -7.96
N VAL A 226 -24.89 -1.39 -7.25
CA VAL A 226 -23.79 -2.27 -7.66
C VAL A 226 -24.24 -3.74 -7.52
N ASP A 227 -23.90 -4.60 -8.48
CA ASP A 227 -24.27 -6.02 -8.43
C ASP A 227 -23.43 -6.81 -7.43
N CYS A 228 -22.12 -6.52 -7.35
CA CYS A 228 -21.17 -7.25 -6.51
C CYS A 228 -20.11 -6.33 -5.91
N LEU A 229 -19.86 -6.48 -4.60
CA LEU A 229 -18.72 -5.89 -3.90
C LEU A 229 -17.63 -6.95 -3.71
N ILE A 230 -16.41 -6.69 -4.17
CA ILE A 230 -15.21 -7.46 -3.83
C ILE A 230 -14.46 -6.65 -2.76
N CYS A 231 -14.23 -7.23 -1.59
CA CYS A 231 -13.59 -6.52 -0.47
C CYS A 231 -12.62 -7.41 0.31
N GLY A 232 -11.83 -6.78 1.19
CA GLY A 232 -10.94 -7.49 2.10
C GLY A 232 -11.71 -8.22 3.17
N GLU A 233 -12.51 -7.50 3.96
CA GLU A 233 -13.34 -8.14 4.98
C GLU A 233 -14.67 -7.42 5.22
N VAL A 234 -15.68 -8.18 5.51
CA VAL A 234 -17.02 -7.69 5.87
C VAL A 234 -17.52 -8.35 7.16
N LYS A 235 -18.14 -7.57 8.03
CA LYS A 235 -18.79 -8.11 9.23
C LYS A 235 -19.98 -8.98 8.82
N TYR A 236 -20.15 -10.15 9.47
CA TYR A 236 -21.17 -11.15 9.13
C TYR A 236 -22.57 -10.56 8.94
N HIS A 237 -23.07 -9.80 9.91
CA HIS A 237 -24.43 -9.23 9.83
C HIS A 237 -24.56 -8.21 8.70
N ALA A 238 -23.50 -7.38 8.46
CA ALA A 238 -23.50 -6.42 7.34
C ALA A 238 -23.55 -7.14 5.99
N ALA A 239 -22.84 -8.25 5.85
CA ALA A 239 -22.89 -9.08 4.64
C ALA A 239 -24.25 -9.72 4.42
N LEU A 240 -24.86 -10.24 5.49
CA LEU A 240 -26.18 -10.85 5.44
C LEU A 240 -27.25 -9.84 5.02
N ASP A 241 -27.26 -8.65 5.63
CA ASP A 241 -28.18 -7.57 5.32
C ASP A 241 -28.00 -7.06 3.89
N ALA A 242 -26.75 -6.88 3.44
CA ALA A 242 -26.42 -6.46 2.09
C ALA A 242 -26.88 -7.50 1.05
N SER A 243 -26.65 -8.78 1.30
CA SER A 243 -27.08 -9.86 0.42
C SER A 243 -28.60 -9.92 0.33
N ALA A 244 -29.31 -9.78 1.45
CA ALA A 244 -30.78 -9.70 1.47
C ALA A 244 -31.31 -8.47 0.70
N ALA A 245 -30.55 -7.37 0.69
CA ALA A 245 -30.86 -6.17 -0.10
C ALA A 245 -30.43 -6.28 -1.58
N GLY A 246 -29.87 -7.42 -2.02
CA GLY A 246 -29.55 -7.70 -3.40
C GLY A 246 -28.10 -7.37 -3.82
N LEU A 247 -27.19 -7.04 -2.90
CA LEU A 247 -25.76 -6.85 -3.17
C LEU A 247 -25.02 -8.17 -2.93
N ALA A 248 -24.44 -8.77 -3.99
CA ALA A 248 -23.51 -9.89 -3.79
C ALA A 248 -22.19 -9.40 -3.19
N ILE A 249 -21.55 -10.23 -2.37
CA ILE A 249 -20.26 -9.90 -1.76
C ILE A 249 -19.28 -11.06 -1.94
N ILE A 250 -18.05 -10.71 -2.32
CA ILE A 250 -16.89 -11.60 -2.35
C ILE A 250 -15.87 -11.03 -1.35
N ASP A 251 -15.71 -11.69 -0.22
CA ASP A 251 -14.81 -11.33 0.87
C ASP A 251 -13.54 -12.17 0.76
N MET A 252 -12.42 -11.52 0.43
CA MET A 252 -11.13 -12.14 0.12
C MET A 252 -10.21 -12.32 1.32
N GLY A 253 -10.49 -11.64 2.43
CA GLY A 253 -9.55 -11.44 3.54
C GLY A 253 -8.87 -10.07 3.47
N HIS A 254 -8.67 -9.48 4.63
CA HIS A 254 -8.12 -8.12 4.78
C HIS A 254 -6.75 -7.99 4.11
N ASP A 255 -5.80 -8.77 4.59
CA ASP A 255 -4.42 -8.80 4.11
C ASP A 255 -4.32 -9.22 2.63
N THR A 256 -5.15 -10.15 2.18
CA THR A 256 -5.15 -10.63 0.79
C THR A 256 -5.36 -9.48 -0.20
N THR A 257 -6.24 -8.54 0.12
CA THR A 257 -6.51 -7.38 -0.75
C THR A 257 -5.48 -6.26 -0.61
N GLU A 258 -4.74 -6.20 0.50
CA GLU A 258 -3.80 -5.13 0.80
C GLU A 258 -2.32 -5.50 0.62
N LEU A 259 -1.95 -6.79 0.68
CA LEU A 259 -0.58 -7.22 0.39
C LEU A 259 -0.02 -6.66 -0.93
N PRO A 260 -0.80 -6.55 -2.03
CA PRO A 260 -0.33 -5.92 -3.25
C PRO A 260 0.07 -4.43 -3.10
N PHE A 261 -0.36 -3.74 -2.06
CA PHE A 261 0.07 -2.38 -1.75
C PHE A 261 1.56 -2.26 -1.46
N THR A 262 2.20 -3.34 -1.02
CA THR A 262 3.66 -3.36 -0.85
C THR A 262 4.39 -3.06 -2.16
N GLY A 263 3.87 -3.54 -3.29
CA GLY A 263 4.38 -3.19 -4.63
C GLY A 263 4.17 -1.71 -4.96
N VAL A 264 2.98 -1.17 -4.68
CA VAL A 264 2.66 0.27 -4.90
C VAL A 264 3.58 1.16 -4.05
N LEU A 265 3.81 0.79 -2.79
CA LEU A 265 4.73 1.51 -1.91
C LEU A 265 6.18 1.43 -2.40
N ALA A 266 6.64 0.24 -2.84
CA ALA A 266 7.98 0.06 -3.39
C ALA A 266 8.21 0.93 -4.64
N ASP A 267 7.24 0.98 -5.54
CA ASP A 267 7.27 1.84 -6.73
C ASP A 267 7.29 3.32 -6.35
N ALA A 268 6.51 3.74 -5.35
CA ALA A 268 6.50 5.11 -4.85
C ALA A 268 7.84 5.49 -4.20
N VAL A 269 8.46 4.58 -3.44
CA VAL A 269 9.81 4.75 -2.86
C VAL A 269 10.86 4.88 -3.96
N ALA A 270 10.79 4.07 -5.01
CA ALA A 270 11.69 4.19 -6.16
C ALA A 270 11.50 5.53 -6.89
N ALA A 271 10.25 5.96 -7.09
CA ALA A 271 9.92 7.25 -7.70
C ALA A 271 10.40 8.44 -6.83
N ALA A 272 10.49 8.26 -5.51
CA ALA A 272 11.06 9.25 -4.59
C ALA A 272 12.59 9.39 -4.70
N GLY A 273 13.26 8.51 -5.46
CA GLY A 273 14.70 8.58 -5.75
C GLY A 273 15.56 7.56 -5.01
N VAL A 274 14.97 6.57 -4.35
CA VAL A 274 15.69 5.42 -3.81
C VAL A 274 15.99 4.44 -4.94
N SER A 275 17.24 3.97 -5.05
CA SER A 275 17.60 2.95 -6.06
C SER A 275 16.81 1.65 -5.79
N VAL A 276 16.31 1.02 -6.85
CA VAL A 276 15.59 -0.27 -6.74
C VAL A 276 16.41 -1.35 -6.05
N ASP A 277 17.74 -1.35 -6.22
CA ASP A 277 18.66 -2.27 -5.54
C ASP A 277 18.77 -2.03 -4.02
N CYS A 278 18.21 -0.91 -3.55
CA CYS A 278 18.14 -0.52 -2.14
C CYS A 278 16.72 -0.63 -1.58
N ILE A 279 15.79 -1.26 -2.28
CA ILE A 279 14.41 -1.48 -1.85
C ILE A 279 14.18 -2.97 -1.69
N GLU A 280 13.70 -3.38 -0.51
CA GLU A 280 13.38 -4.77 -0.16
C GLU A 280 11.90 -4.86 0.22
N VAL A 281 11.16 -5.77 -0.36
CA VAL A 281 9.80 -6.08 0.09
C VAL A 281 9.87 -7.26 1.07
N ILE A 282 9.31 -7.08 2.25
CA ILE A 282 9.17 -8.13 3.26
C ILE A 282 7.87 -8.87 2.99
N ASP A 283 7.98 -10.17 2.73
CA ASP A 283 6.82 -11.02 2.50
C ASP A 283 6.09 -11.34 3.81
N GLN A 284 4.83 -10.95 3.89
CA GLN A 284 3.94 -11.20 5.02
C GLN A 284 2.73 -12.06 4.63
N SER A 285 2.75 -12.70 3.47
CA SER A 285 1.68 -13.59 2.99
C SER A 285 1.47 -14.84 3.85
N GLY A 286 2.46 -15.19 4.67
CA GLY A 286 2.46 -16.36 5.54
C GLY A 286 1.98 -16.12 6.97
N ASN A 287 1.39 -14.95 7.29
CA ASN A 287 0.95 -14.62 8.65
C ASN A 287 -0.13 -15.58 9.20
N TRP A 288 -0.85 -16.23 8.32
CA TRP A 288 -1.83 -17.28 8.64
C TRP A 288 -1.93 -18.29 7.50
N SER A 289 -2.53 -19.44 7.75
CA SER A 289 -2.74 -20.47 6.72
C SER A 289 -3.92 -21.36 7.05
N HIS A 290 -4.52 -21.97 6.02
CA HIS A 290 -5.47 -23.05 6.19
C HIS A 290 -4.78 -24.36 6.60
N PRO A 291 -5.43 -25.23 7.40
CA PRO A 291 -4.95 -26.58 7.63
C PRO A 291 -4.72 -27.34 6.30
N GLU A 292 -3.73 -28.23 6.24
CA GLU A 292 -3.42 -28.97 5.00
C GLU A 292 -4.60 -29.75 4.42
N SER A 293 -5.49 -30.26 5.30
CA SER A 293 -6.71 -30.95 4.91
C SER A 293 -7.72 -30.09 4.13
N THR A 294 -7.55 -28.77 4.12
CA THR A 294 -8.39 -27.81 3.38
C THR A 294 -7.67 -27.17 2.20
N ARG A 295 -6.39 -27.50 2.01
CA ARG A 295 -5.64 -27.13 0.80
C ARG A 295 -6.03 -28.10 -0.33
N LEU A 296 -7.08 -27.74 -1.05
CA LEU A 296 -7.54 -28.49 -2.23
C LEU A 296 -6.77 -28.08 -3.46
#